data_606884d94401ee785a80f34691c7d6f3
#
_entry.id   606884d94401ee785a80f34691c7d6f3
#
_cell.length_a   1.000
_cell.length_b   1.000
_cell.length_c   1.000
_cell.angle_alpha   90.00
_cell.angle_beta   90.00
_cell.angle_gamma   90.00
#
_symmetry.space_group_name_H-M   'P 1'
#
loop_
_entity.id
_entity.type
_entity.pdbx_description
1 polymer ?
#
loop_
_entity_poly.entity_id
_entity_poly.type
_entity_poly.pdbx_seq_one_letter_code
_entity_poly.pdbx_strand_id
1 'polypeptide(L)'
;MKKIIIFGGSGFLGVNLAKALLKKEYEVVIVSRNKPKEQGAWKFASWDAQTLGDWVQELEDAEAFVNLVGRTVDCVKTAENCDAILRSRVDSTKLIGKALKTLETEPKTWVQMSTAHRYGDSSEVTCDESSTFGYGLAPYVGAKWEEAYAQSVLPSIRQVIVRTSFVLGKSGGALKTMANITKFGLGGKAGHGQQGISWIHEEDMNRILIDAIENEQRVGAYIATAPKPVSNEVYMKALREALGVKIGLPASAWMIKLGASLIMRTDPDLVLAGRYCVPKRLQDEGFEFLFPTVEEAFADLFKKENR
;
A
#
# COMPACT_ATOMS: atom_id res chain seq x y z
N MET A 1 -13.44 -19.64 -14.88
CA MET A 1 -12.95 -18.27 -14.50
C MET A 1 -11.52 -18.39 -14.00
N LYS A 2 -10.67 -17.38 -14.24
CA LYS A 2 -9.32 -17.36 -13.68
C LYS A 2 -9.39 -17.02 -12.19
N LYS A 3 -8.68 -17.76 -11.35
CA LYS A 3 -8.71 -17.63 -9.90
C LYS A 3 -7.54 -16.79 -9.39
N ILE A 4 -7.82 -15.77 -8.57
CA ILE A 4 -6.81 -14.90 -7.95
C ILE A 4 -6.84 -15.07 -6.44
N ILE A 5 -5.68 -15.34 -5.87
CA ILE A 5 -5.50 -15.45 -4.42
C ILE A 5 -4.96 -14.14 -3.87
N ILE A 6 -5.66 -13.55 -2.89
CA ILE A 6 -5.24 -12.32 -2.22
C ILE A 6 -4.89 -12.62 -0.76
N PHE A 7 -3.59 -12.72 -0.47
CA PHE A 7 -3.11 -12.85 0.91
C PHE A 7 -3.17 -11.49 1.61
N GLY A 8 -3.72 -11.48 2.83
CA GLY A 8 -4.00 -10.23 3.55
C GLY A 8 -5.21 -9.47 2.99
N GLY A 9 -6.05 -10.14 2.21
CA GLY A 9 -7.15 -9.54 1.47
C GLY A 9 -8.31 -8.98 2.31
N SER A 10 -8.34 -9.18 3.63
CA SER A 10 -9.37 -8.60 4.50
C SER A 10 -9.13 -7.11 4.84
N GLY A 11 -7.97 -6.56 4.49
CA GLY A 11 -7.63 -5.16 4.68
C GLY A 11 -8.21 -4.26 3.58
N PHE A 12 -8.02 -2.94 3.76
CA PHE A 12 -8.50 -1.90 2.84
C PHE A 12 -8.12 -2.18 1.37
N LEU A 13 -6.83 -2.38 1.08
CA LEU A 13 -6.36 -2.64 -0.30
C LEU A 13 -6.90 -3.96 -0.86
N GLY A 14 -6.94 -5.00 -0.02
CA GLY A 14 -7.36 -6.32 -0.46
C GLY A 14 -8.84 -6.39 -0.80
N VAL A 15 -9.71 -5.75 0.00
CA VAL A 15 -11.14 -5.66 -0.28
C VAL A 15 -11.42 -4.85 -1.55
N ASN A 16 -10.70 -3.72 -1.74
CA ASN A 16 -10.85 -2.91 -2.94
C ASN A 16 -10.40 -3.67 -4.20
N LEU A 17 -9.26 -4.36 -4.14
CA LEU A 17 -8.78 -5.20 -5.23
C LEU A 17 -9.77 -6.35 -5.51
N ALA A 18 -10.28 -7.03 -4.48
CA ALA A 18 -11.25 -8.10 -4.64
C ALA A 18 -12.51 -7.64 -5.38
N LYS A 19 -13.03 -6.46 -5.01
CA LYS A 19 -14.18 -5.84 -5.72
C LYS A 19 -13.87 -5.54 -7.19
N ALA A 20 -12.68 -5.02 -7.47
CA ALA A 20 -12.25 -4.69 -8.83
C ALA A 20 -12.09 -5.95 -9.69
N LEU A 21 -11.52 -7.02 -9.14
CA LEU A 21 -11.37 -8.31 -9.82
C LEU A 21 -12.71 -9.00 -10.08
N LEU A 22 -13.63 -8.97 -9.11
CA LEU A 22 -14.98 -9.51 -9.30
C LEU A 22 -15.75 -8.81 -10.43
N LYS A 23 -15.58 -7.49 -10.59
CA LYS A 23 -16.17 -6.75 -11.74
C LYS A 23 -15.59 -7.18 -13.09
N LYS A 24 -14.41 -7.77 -13.10
CA LYS A 24 -13.72 -8.33 -14.27
C LYS A 24 -13.93 -9.85 -14.40
N GLU A 25 -14.90 -10.41 -13.67
CA GLU A 25 -15.30 -11.83 -13.71
C GLU A 25 -14.20 -12.80 -13.28
N TYR A 26 -13.27 -12.38 -12.41
CA TYR A 26 -12.33 -13.29 -11.75
C TYR A 26 -13.00 -14.01 -10.59
N GLU A 27 -12.61 -15.26 -10.35
CA GLU A 27 -12.80 -15.92 -9.07
C GLU A 27 -11.79 -15.37 -8.06
N VAL A 28 -12.24 -14.93 -6.88
CA VAL A 28 -11.36 -14.32 -5.88
C VAL A 28 -11.41 -15.13 -4.59
N VAL A 29 -10.24 -15.50 -4.09
CA VAL A 29 -10.06 -16.10 -2.77
C VAL A 29 -9.26 -15.16 -1.89
N ILE A 30 -9.84 -14.77 -0.76
CA ILE A 30 -9.18 -13.96 0.27
C ILE A 30 -8.61 -14.89 1.34
N VAL A 31 -7.28 -14.90 1.46
CA VAL A 31 -6.57 -15.61 2.54
C VAL A 31 -6.16 -14.61 3.61
N SER A 32 -6.75 -14.71 4.79
CA SER A 32 -6.43 -13.80 5.90
C SER A 32 -6.86 -14.36 7.26
N ARG A 33 -6.35 -13.78 8.35
CA ARG A 33 -6.67 -14.22 9.73
C ARG A 33 -8.13 -13.98 10.11
N ASN A 34 -8.71 -12.91 9.60
CA ASN A 34 -10.09 -12.54 9.89
C ASN A 34 -10.85 -12.35 8.57
N LYS A 35 -12.13 -12.67 8.58
CA LYS A 35 -13.02 -12.37 7.45
C LYS A 35 -13.03 -10.86 7.16
N PRO A 36 -13.13 -10.44 5.89
CA PRO A 36 -13.44 -9.06 5.57
C PRO A 36 -14.70 -8.58 6.30
N LYS A 37 -14.69 -7.34 6.75
CA LYS A 37 -15.90 -6.74 7.35
C LYS A 37 -17.02 -6.53 6.33
N GLU A 38 -16.62 -6.25 5.09
CA GLU A 38 -17.53 -6.13 3.97
C GLU A 38 -17.84 -7.50 3.38
N GLN A 39 -19.06 -7.68 2.87
CA GLN A 39 -19.48 -8.87 2.14
C GLN A 39 -19.23 -8.72 0.64
N GLY A 40 -18.91 -9.81 -0.03
CA GLY A 40 -18.71 -9.86 -1.47
C GLY A 40 -18.69 -11.31 -1.98
N ALA A 41 -18.69 -11.48 -3.28
CA ALA A 41 -18.73 -12.80 -3.93
C ALA A 41 -17.36 -13.51 -3.95
N TRP A 42 -16.45 -13.15 -3.06
CA TRP A 42 -15.17 -13.84 -2.86
C TRP A 42 -15.30 -15.02 -1.90
N LYS A 43 -14.46 -16.02 -2.11
CA LYS A 43 -14.25 -17.09 -1.12
C LYS A 43 -13.30 -16.61 -0.03
N PHE A 44 -13.49 -17.08 1.19
CA PHE A 44 -12.62 -16.77 2.31
C PHE A 44 -11.95 -18.04 2.83
N ALA A 45 -10.62 -18.02 2.88
CA ALA A 45 -9.79 -19.04 3.50
C ALA A 45 -9.09 -18.46 4.74
N SER A 46 -9.33 -19.09 5.90
CA SER A 46 -8.70 -18.67 7.14
C SER A 46 -7.30 -19.25 7.27
N TRP A 47 -6.35 -18.44 7.67
CA TRP A 47 -5.00 -18.84 8.03
C TRP A 47 -4.51 -18.10 9.30
N ASP A 48 -3.44 -18.58 9.91
CA ASP A 48 -2.79 -17.92 11.05
C ASP A 48 -1.57 -17.07 10.65
N ALA A 49 -1.16 -17.14 9.38
CA ALA A 49 0.06 -16.58 8.80
C ALA A 49 1.36 -17.14 9.44
N GLN A 50 1.31 -18.34 10.04
CA GLN A 50 2.44 -18.99 10.71
C GLN A 50 2.63 -20.45 10.27
N THR A 51 1.52 -21.18 10.05
CA THR A 51 1.56 -22.61 9.73
C THR A 51 0.83 -22.93 8.43
N LEU A 52 1.25 -24.02 7.77
CA LEU A 52 0.48 -24.61 6.68
C LEU A 52 -0.79 -25.25 7.26
N GLY A 53 -1.86 -25.23 6.49
CA GLY A 53 -3.16 -25.77 6.89
C GLY A 53 -4.10 -25.87 5.69
N ASP A 54 -5.39 -26.05 5.94
CA ASP A 54 -6.40 -26.29 4.90
C ASP A 54 -6.50 -25.15 3.86
N TRP A 55 -6.06 -23.94 4.20
CA TRP A 55 -6.02 -22.82 3.28
C TRP A 55 -5.13 -23.06 2.04
N VAL A 56 -4.17 -23.99 2.13
CA VAL A 56 -3.27 -24.34 1.02
C VAL A 56 -4.05 -24.97 -0.13
N GLN A 57 -5.09 -25.73 0.14
CA GLN A 57 -5.94 -26.37 -0.88
C GLN A 57 -6.65 -25.34 -1.77
N GLU A 58 -6.90 -24.14 -1.23
CA GLU A 58 -7.52 -23.05 -1.99
C GLU A 58 -6.59 -22.42 -3.03
N LEU A 59 -5.28 -22.69 -2.94
CA LEU A 59 -4.26 -22.12 -3.80
C LEU A 59 -4.12 -22.85 -5.14
N GLU A 60 -4.55 -24.13 -5.23
CA GLU A 60 -4.46 -24.90 -6.46
C GLU A 60 -5.15 -24.20 -7.63
N ASP A 61 -4.63 -24.35 -8.82
CA ASP A 61 -5.14 -23.76 -10.07
C ASP A 61 -5.30 -22.22 -10.05
N ALA A 62 -4.55 -21.53 -9.20
CA ALA A 62 -4.57 -20.07 -9.18
C ALA A 62 -3.82 -19.50 -10.39
N GLU A 63 -4.42 -18.53 -11.07
CA GLU A 63 -3.76 -17.74 -12.12
C GLU A 63 -2.67 -16.83 -11.52
N ALA A 64 -2.95 -16.20 -10.37
CA ALA A 64 -2.00 -15.32 -9.71
C ALA A 64 -2.15 -15.27 -8.18
N PHE A 65 -1.03 -15.01 -7.52
CA PHE A 65 -0.96 -14.64 -6.12
C PHE A 65 -0.72 -13.13 -5.98
N VAL A 66 -1.46 -12.48 -5.09
CA VAL A 66 -1.24 -11.08 -4.69
C VAL A 66 -1.02 -11.05 -3.18
N ASN A 67 0.21 -10.75 -2.77
CA ASN A 67 0.56 -10.69 -1.35
C ASN A 67 0.50 -9.24 -0.82
N LEU A 68 -0.52 -8.94 -0.03
CA LEU A 68 -0.76 -7.65 0.63
C LEU A 68 -0.55 -7.75 2.15
N VAL A 69 0.03 -8.84 2.65
CA VAL A 69 0.16 -9.08 4.09
C VAL A 69 1.13 -8.10 4.72
N GLY A 70 0.68 -7.41 5.74
CA GLY A 70 1.52 -6.52 6.53
C GLY A 70 0.74 -5.93 7.71
N ARG A 71 1.36 -5.90 8.88
CA ARG A 71 0.85 -5.14 10.02
C ARG A 71 0.91 -3.65 9.71
N THR A 72 -0.04 -2.88 10.24
CA THR A 72 0.01 -1.41 10.16
C THR A 72 1.33 -0.86 10.72
N VAL A 73 1.85 0.16 10.05
CA VAL A 73 3.01 0.92 10.52
C VAL A 73 2.60 2.11 11.41
N ASP A 74 1.29 2.35 11.49
CA ASP A 74 0.70 3.40 12.35
C ASP A 74 0.66 2.91 13.80
N CYS A 75 1.79 3.01 14.47
CA CYS A 75 1.99 2.65 15.88
C CYS A 75 3.28 3.28 16.41
N VAL A 76 3.41 3.38 17.73
CA VAL A 76 4.67 3.76 18.38
C VAL A 76 5.74 2.72 18.04
N LYS A 77 6.95 3.16 17.68
CA LYS A 77 8.06 2.29 17.26
C LYS A 77 8.83 1.74 18.49
N THR A 78 8.14 0.91 19.31
CA THR A 78 8.84 0.07 20.29
C THR A 78 9.57 -1.07 19.58
N ALA A 79 10.51 -1.72 20.26
CA ALA A 79 11.24 -2.87 19.72
C ALA A 79 10.27 -3.97 19.25
N GLU A 80 9.24 -4.27 20.06
CA GLU A 80 8.23 -5.28 19.76
C GLU A 80 7.39 -4.90 18.53
N ASN A 81 7.02 -3.62 18.40
CA ASN A 81 6.26 -3.15 17.25
C ASN A 81 7.11 -3.17 15.97
N CYS A 82 8.38 -2.79 16.05
CA CYS A 82 9.32 -2.87 14.94
C CYS A 82 9.52 -4.33 14.47
N ASP A 83 9.73 -5.26 15.41
CA ASP A 83 9.84 -6.69 15.14
C ASP A 83 8.55 -7.24 14.51
N ALA A 84 7.40 -6.90 15.07
CA ALA A 84 6.10 -7.34 14.54
C ALA A 84 5.80 -6.77 13.14
N ILE A 85 6.24 -5.54 12.81
CA ILE A 85 6.16 -4.96 11.47
C ILE A 85 7.02 -5.78 10.49
N LEU A 86 8.24 -6.13 10.87
CA LEU A 86 9.15 -6.93 10.05
C LEU A 86 8.60 -8.35 9.86
N ARG A 87 8.32 -9.06 10.95
CA ARG A 87 7.89 -10.46 10.93
C ARG A 87 6.58 -10.65 10.19
N SER A 88 5.59 -9.77 10.39
CA SER A 88 4.32 -9.88 9.68
C SER A 88 4.46 -9.91 8.16
N ARG A 89 5.56 -9.39 7.62
CA ARG A 89 5.89 -9.35 6.20
C ARG A 89 6.78 -10.51 5.79
N VAL A 90 7.88 -10.69 6.47
CA VAL A 90 8.90 -11.68 6.14
C VAL A 90 8.38 -13.10 6.36
N ASP A 91 7.80 -13.38 7.52
CA ASP A 91 7.38 -14.74 7.89
C ASP A 91 6.19 -15.19 7.05
N SER A 92 5.21 -14.30 6.81
CA SER A 92 4.08 -14.61 5.94
C SER A 92 4.52 -14.87 4.49
N THR A 93 5.45 -14.08 3.96
CA THR A 93 5.98 -14.28 2.61
C THR A 93 6.71 -15.63 2.48
N LYS A 94 7.53 -15.98 3.49
CA LYS A 94 8.18 -17.31 3.53
C LYS A 94 7.16 -18.45 3.66
N LEU A 95 6.08 -18.25 4.41
CA LEU A 95 5.01 -19.26 4.54
C LEU A 95 4.29 -19.48 3.21
N ILE A 96 3.98 -18.40 2.46
CA ILE A 96 3.41 -18.49 1.11
C ILE A 96 4.36 -19.29 0.19
N GLY A 97 5.66 -18.99 0.24
CA GLY A 97 6.65 -19.74 -0.53
C GLY A 97 6.78 -21.22 -0.13
N LYS A 98 6.53 -21.57 1.14
CA LYS A 98 6.44 -22.98 1.57
C LYS A 98 5.19 -23.64 1.01
N ALA A 99 4.04 -22.99 1.08
CA ALA A 99 2.79 -23.49 0.52
C ALA A 99 2.90 -23.69 -1.00
N LEU A 100 3.48 -22.71 -1.71
CA LEU A 100 3.71 -22.78 -3.16
C LEU A 100 4.43 -24.06 -3.58
N LYS A 101 5.42 -24.50 -2.82
CA LYS A 101 6.21 -25.71 -3.11
C LYS A 101 5.44 -27.03 -2.93
N THR A 102 4.24 -26.99 -2.35
CA THR A 102 3.38 -28.15 -2.14
C THR A 102 2.25 -28.25 -3.17
N LEU A 103 2.09 -27.24 -4.03
CA LEU A 103 1.05 -27.22 -5.04
C LEU A 103 1.38 -28.13 -6.23
N GLU A 104 0.37 -28.74 -6.81
CA GLU A 104 0.48 -29.48 -8.07
C GLU A 104 0.53 -28.50 -9.27
N THR A 105 -0.21 -27.38 -9.18
CA THR A 105 -0.28 -26.35 -10.21
C THR A 105 0.23 -25.01 -9.68
N GLU A 106 1.34 -24.52 -10.24
CA GLU A 106 1.91 -23.22 -9.87
C GLU A 106 1.11 -22.06 -10.47
N PRO A 107 0.95 -20.92 -9.74
CA PRO A 107 0.40 -19.69 -10.33
C PRO A 107 1.35 -19.12 -11.38
N LYS A 108 0.83 -18.50 -12.43
CA LYS A 108 1.66 -17.85 -13.45
C LYS A 108 2.41 -16.62 -12.94
N THR A 109 1.84 -15.95 -11.94
CA THR A 109 2.37 -14.67 -11.45
C THR A 109 2.25 -14.59 -9.94
N TRP A 110 3.27 -14.02 -9.29
CA TRP A 110 3.19 -13.57 -7.91
C TRP A 110 3.47 -12.07 -7.85
N VAL A 111 2.41 -11.29 -7.56
CA VAL A 111 2.48 -9.85 -7.29
C VAL A 111 2.74 -9.65 -5.80
N GLN A 112 3.90 -9.09 -5.49
CA GLN A 112 4.36 -8.84 -4.13
C GLN A 112 4.25 -7.37 -3.77
N MET A 113 3.48 -7.02 -2.75
CA MET A 113 3.50 -5.68 -2.19
C MET A 113 4.85 -5.39 -1.55
N SER A 114 5.33 -4.17 -1.74
CA SER A 114 6.48 -3.59 -1.04
C SER A 114 6.20 -2.11 -0.74
N THR A 115 7.22 -1.35 -0.40
CA THR A 115 7.06 0.04 0.02
C THR A 115 8.02 0.99 -0.70
N ALA A 116 7.51 2.13 -1.18
CA ALA A 116 8.30 3.24 -1.67
C ALA A 116 9.10 3.94 -0.53
N HIS A 117 8.75 3.69 0.73
CA HIS A 117 9.55 4.13 1.88
C HIS A 117 10.95 3.50 1.93
N ARG A 118 11.22 2.53 1.07
CA ARG A 118 12.54 1.95 0.87
C ARG A 118 13.59 2.96 0.37
N TYR A 119 13.14 4.03 -0.28
CA TYR A 119 14.03 5.12 -0.75
C TYR A 119 14.45 6.09 0.38
N GLY A 120 13.98 5.87 1.60
CA GLY A 120 14.34 6.69 2.75
C GLY A 120 13.55 7.98 2.84
N ASP A 121 14.12 8.95 3.55
CA ASP A 121 13.58 10.30 3.72
C ASP A 121 14.43 11.28 2.91
N SER A 122 13.80 12.01 1.98
CA SER A 122 14.46 13.04 1.18
C SER A 122 13.47 14.11 0.77
N SER A 123 13.75 15.37 1.11
CA SER A 123 12.95 16.53 0.70
C SER A 123 13.46 17.17 -0.60
N GLU A 124 14.61 16.74 -1.11
CA GLU A 124 15.29 17.42 -2.22
C GLU A 124 15.41 16.55 -3.48
N VAL A 125 15.37 15.23 -3.32
CA VAL A 125 15.59 14.30 -4.43
C VAL A 125 14.29 13.57 -4.79
N THR A 126 13.92 13.63 -6.06
CA THR A 126 12.86 12.78 -6.60
C THR A 126 13.42 11.41 -6.92
N CYS A 127 12.82 10.36 -6.32
CA CYS A 127 13.24 8.99 -6.48
C CYS A 127 12.38 8.27 -7.53
N ASP A 128 13.05 7.45 -8.34
CA ASP A 128 12.43 6.47 -9.23
C ASP A 128 12.95 5.05 -8.94
N GLU A 129 12.59 4.07 -9.76
CA GLU A 129 12.98 2.67 -9.56
C GLU A 129 14.49 2.42 -9.60
N SER A 130 15.27 3.32 -10.24
CA SER A 130 16.74 3.25 -10.35
C SER A 130 17.46 3.89 -9.17
N SER A 131 16.75 4.66 -8.34
CA SER A 131 17.32 5.41 -7.24
C SER A 131 17.87 4.51 -6.13
N THR A 132 18.90 4.99 -5.45
CA THR A 132 19.49 4.29 -4.30
C THR A 132 18.51 4.24 -3.12
N PHE A 133 18.59 3.16 -2.35
CA PHE A 133 17.75 3.00 -1.17
C PHE A 133 18.32 3.80 0.01
N GLY A 134 17.41 4.27 0.85
CA GLY A 134 17.75 5.00 2.05
C GLY A 134 18.06 4.11 3.26
N TYR A 135 18.17 4.75 4.43
CA TYR A 135 18.47 4.10 5.70
C TYR A 135 17.30 4.23 6.68
N GLY A 136 17.31 3.41 7.74
CA GLY A 136 16.32 3.40 8.79
C GLY A 136 15.36 2.21 8.73
N LEU A 137 14.31 2.24 9.56
CA LEU A 137 13.41 1.10 9.75
C LEU A 137 12.67 0.72 8.46
N ALA A 138 12.07 1.69 7.78
CA ALA A 138 11.25 1.40 6.60
C ALA A 138 12.08 0.86 5.43
N PRO A 139 13.27 1.43 5.08
CA PRO A 139 14.18 0.83 4.12
C PRO A 139 14.63 -0.58 4.50
N TYR A 140 14.97 -0.81 5.77
CA TYR A 140 15.37 -2.13 6.26
C TYR A 140 14.26 -3.17 6.12
N VAL A 141 13.05 -2.84 6.60
CA VAL A 141 11.88 -3.73 6.49
C VAL A 141 11.55 -4.04 5.02
N GLY A 142 11.56 -3.02 4.15
CA GLY A 142 11.33 -3.19 2.73
C GLY A 142 12.36 -4.10 2.06
N ALA A 143 13.64 -3.93 2.42
CA ALA A 143 14.73 -4.79 1.93
C ALA A 143 14.53 -6.26 2.34
N LYS A 144 14.25 -6.52 3.62
CA LYS A 144 14.03 -7.87 4.14
C LYS A 144 12.76 -8.53 3.58
N TRP A 145 11.74 -7.72 3.30
CA TRP A 145 10.52 -8.21 2.68
C TRP A 145 10.74 -8.66 1.23
N GLU A 146 11.41 -7.84 0.41
CA GLU A 146 11.76 -8.18 -0.97
C GLU A 146 12.78 -9.34 -1.04
N GLU A 147 13.71 -9.42 -0.08
CA GLU A 147 14.63 -10.55 0.05
C GLU A 147 13.88 -11.87 0.35
N ALA A 148 12.94 -11.84 1.30
CA ALA A 148 12.11 -12.99 1.62
C ALA A 148 11.27 -13.44 0.42
N TYR A 149 10.74 -12.49 -0.37
CA TYR A 149 10.03 -12.79 -1.60
C TYR A 149 10.93 -13.46 -2.63
N ALA A 150 12.09 -12.89 -2.93
CA ALA A 150 13.03 -13.46 -3.91
C ALA A 150 13.49 -14.87 -3.55
N GLN A 151 13.59 -15.20 -2.24
CA GLN A 151 13.93 -16.54 -1.74
C GLN A 151 12.74 -17.52 -1.75
N SER A 152 11.52 -17.02 -1.88
CA SER A 152 10.28 -17.81 -1.76
C SER A 152 9.63 -18.13 -3.09
N VAL A 153 9.74 -17.25 -4.06
CA VAL A 153 9.13 -17.40 -5.39
C VAL A 153 9.94 -18.43 -6.23
N LEU A 154 9.23 -19.23 -7.01
CA LEU A 154 9.87 -20.18 -7.93
C LEU A 154 10.30 -19.49 -9.23
N PRO A 155 11.39 -19.94 -9.89
CA PRO A 155 11.88 -19.30 -11.13
C PRO A 155 10.90 -19.35 -12.31
N SER A 156 9.98 -20.32 -12.31
CA SER A 156 8.91 -20.48 -13.30
C SER A 156 7.83 -19.40 -13.22
N ILE A 157 7.72 -18.73 -12.07
CA ILE A 157 6.65 -17.77 -11.78
C ILE A 157 7.11 -16.36 -12.13
N ARG A 158 6.29 -15.61 -12.88
CA ARG A 158 6.54 -14.22 -13.18
C ARG A 158 6.46 -13.38 -11.90
N GLN A 159 7.51 -12.59 -11.68
CA GLN A 159 7.73 -11.84 -10.45
C GLN A 159 7.46 -10.36 -10.65
N VAL A 160 6.51 -9.80 -9.88
CA VAL A 160 6.22 -8.37 -9.87
C VAL A 160 6.23 -7.84 -8.44
N ILE A 161 7.02 -6.80 -8.20
CA ILE A 161 7.08 -6.10 -6.91
C ILE A 161 6.43 -4.74 -7.06
N VAL A 162 5.45 -4.43 -6.21
CA VAL A 162 4.72 -3.17 -6.22
C VAL A 162 5.08 -2.35 -4.99
N ARG A 163 5.96 -1.34 -5.16
CA ARG A 163 6.41 -0.43 -4.10
C ARG A 163 5.45 0.73 -3.96
N THR A 164 4.51 0.66 -3.02
CA THR A 164 3.53 1.72 -2.80
C THR A 164 3.87 2.64 -1.64
N SER A 165 3.20 3.79 -1.58
CA SER A 165 3.25 4.76 -0.49
C SER A 165 1.84 4.99 0.07
N PHE A 166 1.37 6.25 0.22
CA PHE A 166 0.05 6.54 0.75
C PHE A 166 -1.05 6.24 -0.29
N VAL A 167 -1.82 5.20 -0.07
CA VAL A 167 -3.00 4.94 -0.89
C VAL A 167 -4.19 5.72 -0.32
N LEU A 168 -4.72 6.62 -1.14
CA LEU A 168 -5.87 7.47 -0.82
C LEU A 168 -7.16 6.75 -1.19
N GLY A 169 -8.06 6.58 -0.23
CA GLY A 169 -9.33 5.93 -0.49
C GLY A 169 -10.42 6.32 0.48
N LYS A 170 -11.68 6.06 0.07
CA LYS A 170 -12.88 6.42 0.81
C LYS A 170 -13.06 5.59 2.10
N SER A 171 -12.73 4.31 2.04
CA SER A 171 -13.04 3.35 3.11
C SER A 171 -11.88 3.03 4.06
N GLY A 172 -10.66 3.52 3.79
CA GLY A 172 -9.49 3.16 4.59
C GLY A 172 -8.27 4.05 4.38
N GLY A 173 -7.15 3.60 4.96
CA GLY A 173 -5.89 4.35 4.90
C GLY A 173 -5.84 5.56 5.82
N ALA A 174 -4.75 6.33 5.73
CA ALA A 174 -4.52 7.52 6.56
C ALA A 174 -5.43 8.70 6.22
N LEU A 175 -6.05 8.72 5.03
CA LEU A 175 -6.84 9.85 4.54
C LEU A 175 -8.00 10.21 5.46
N LYS A 176 -8.71 9.20 6.02
CA LYS A 176 -9.84 9.43 6.93
C LYS A 176 -9.41 10.19 8.19
N THR A 177 -8.29 9.83 8.78
CA THR A 177 -7.73 10.52 9.95
C THR A 177 -7.32 11.95 9.60
N MET A 178 -6.61 12.13 8.49
CA MET A 178 -6.18 13.44 8.01
C MET A 178 -7.37 14.35 7.69
N ALA A 179 -8.40 13.83 7.03
CA ALA A 179 -9.63 14.57 6.73
C ALA A 179 -10.36 15.01 8.01
N ASN A 180 -10.45 14.13 9.02
CA ASN A 180 -11.06 14.49 10.29
C ASN A 180 -10.29 15.60 10.99
N ILE A 181 -8.97 15.50 11.12
CA ILE A 181 -8.12 16.53 11.72
C ILE A 181 -8.30 17.87 10.97
N THR A 182 -8.34 17.81 9.63
CA THR A 182 -8.53 18.99 8.77
C THR A 182 -9.88 19.67 9.01
N LYS A 183 -10.97 18.92 9.18
CA LYS A 183 -12.31 19.47 9.47
C LYS A 183 -12.37 20.24 10.78
N PHE A 184 -11.49 19.92 11.75
CA PHE A 184 -11.35 20.68 13.00
C PHE A 184 -10.42 21.89 12.89
N GLY A 185 -10.02 22.29 11.67
CA GLY A 185 -9.14 23.43 11.45
C GLY A 185 -7.65 23.18 11.70
N LEU A 186 -7.27 21.92 11.99
CA LEU A 186 -5.88 21.50 12.25
C LEU A 186 -5.18 20.95 10.98
N GLY A 187 -5.68 21.31 9.82
CA GLY A 187 -5.20 20.85 8.51
C GLY A 187 -4.11 21.75 7.88
N GLY A 188 -3.30 22.45 8.67
CA GLY A 188 -2.15 23.21 8.17
C GLY A 188 -0.95 22.33 7.86
N LYS A 189 0.15 22.96 7.44
CA LYS A 189 1.40 22.23 7.20
C LYS A 189 1.96 21.62 8.48
N ALA A 190 2.58 20.46 8.36
CA ALA A 190 3.26 19.76 9.44
C ALA A 190 4.76 20.05 9.40
N GLY A 191 5.34 20.49 10.52
CA GLY A 191 6.76 20.85 10.58
C GLY A 191 7.14 21.94 9.58
N HIS A 192 8.16 21.69 8.77
CA HIS A 192 8.58 22.65 7.71
C HIS A 192 7.66 22.60 6.46
N GLY A 193 6.88 21.53 6.27
CA GLY A 193 5.91 21.41 5.18
C GLY A 193 6.48 21.01 3.81
N GLN A 194 7.82 20.89 3.68
CA GLN A 194 8.48 20.57 2.41
C GLN A 194 8.76 19.07 2.24
N GLN A 195 8.51 18.25 3.27
CA GLN A 195 8.62 16.80 3.14
C GLN A 195 7.68 16.28 2.05
N GLY A 196 8.21 15.42 1.18
CA GLY A 196 7.48 14.89 0.04
C GLY A 196 6.40 13.90 0.49
N ILE A 197 5.24 13.99 -0.12
CA ILE A 197 4.16 13.01 -0.01
C ILE A 197 3.98 12.33 -1.36
N SER A 198 4.42 11.09 -1.43
CA SER A 198 4.11 10.18 -2.53
C SER A 198 2.80 9.49 -2.20
N TRP A 199 1.83 9.63 -3.07
CA TRP A 199 0.46 9.16 -2.88
C TRP A 199 -0.05 8.46 -4.14
N ILE A 200 -1.14 7.73 -4.03
CA ILE A 200 -1.85 7.14 -5.17
C ILE A 200 -3.33 7.01 -4.82
N HIS A 201 -4.22 7.21 -5.80
CA HIS A 201 -5.64 6.94 -5.65
C HIS A 201 -5.92 5.45 -5.60
N GLU A 202 -6.89 5.00 -4.78
CA GLU A 202 -7.24 3.58 -4.62
C GLU A 202 -7.60 2.89 -5.93
N GLU A 203 -8.21 3.60 -6.88
CA GLU A 203 -8.57 3.04 -8.17
C GLU A 203 -7.33 2.82 -9.06
N ASP A 204 -6.40 3.78 -9.12
CA ASP A 204 -5.13 3.60 -9.84
C ASP A 204 -4.29 2.49 -9.19
N MET A 205 -4.32 2.34 -7.87
CA MET A 205 -3.67 1.24 -7.19
C MET A 205 -4.25 -0.12 -7.60
N ASN A 206 -5.58 -0.24 -7.67
CA ASN A 206 -6.22 -1.46 -8.17
C ASN A 206 -5.86 -1.74 -9.63
N ARG A 207 -5.84 -0.72 -10.49
CA ARG A 207 -5.45 -0.85 -11.90
C ARG A 207 -4.01 -1.32 -12.06
N ILE A 208 -3.07 -0.80 -11.26
CA ILE A 208 -1.67 -1.27 -11.26
C ILE A 208 -1.57 -2.73 -10.83
N LEU A 209 -2.29 -3.15 -9.79
CA LEU A 209 -2.29 -4.54 -9.33
C LEU A 209 -2.89 -5.47 -10.37
N ILE A 210 -3.95 -5.05 -11.04
CA ILE A 210 -4.59 -5.82 -12.11
C ILE A 210 -3.69 -5.88 -13.35
N ASP A 211 -3.08 -4.77 -13.75
CA ASP A 211 -2.12 -4.74 -14.85
C ASP A 211 -0.90 -5.64 -14.55
N ALA A 212 -0.43 -5.65 -13.30
CA ALA A 212 0.62 -6.57 -12.86
C ALA A 212 0.22 -8.06 -12.97
N ILE A 213 -1.06 -8.39 -12.86
CA ILE A 213 -1.59 -9.75 -13.07
C ILE A 213 -1.72 -10.07 -14.57
N GLU A 214 -2.36 -9.18 -15.32
CA GLU A 214 -2.82 -9.42 -16.70
C GLU A 214 -1.72 -9.22 -17.75
N ASN A 215 -0.83 -8.25 -17.54
CA ASN A 215 0.21 -7.88 -18.51
C ASN A 215 1.49 -8.70 -18.28
N GLU A 216 1.75 -9.64 -19.16
CA GLU A 216 2.91 -10.55 -19.07
C GLU A 216 4.26 -9.82 -19.16
N GLN A 217 4.30 -8.60 -19.70
CA GLN A 217 5.53 -7.79 -19.79
C GLN A 217 5.89 -7.12 -18.46
N ARG A 218 4.96 -7.06 -17.50
CA ARG A 218 5.24 -6.52 -16.17
C ARG A 218 6.11 -7.49 -15.37
N VAL A 219 7.38 -7.14 -15.20
CA VAL A 219 8.37 -7.93 -14.45
C VAL A 219 9.24 -7.05 -13.56
N GLY A 220 9.65 -7.56 -12.40
CA GLY A 220 10.51 -6.85 -11.47
C GLY A 220 9.78 -5.78 -10.65
N ALA A 221 10.46 -4.72 -10.26
CA ALA A 221 9.94 -3.74 -9.31
C ALA A 221 9.36 -2.49 -9.99
N TYR A 222 8.20 -2.05 -9.52
CA TYR A 222 7.50 -0.83 -9.94
C TYR A 222 7.17 0.03 -8.72
N ILE A 223 7.34 1.34 -8.84
CA ILE A 223 6.82 2.30 -7.89
C ILE A 223 5.34 2.55 -8.22
N ALA A 224 4.45 2.24 -7.28
CA ALA A 224 3.01 2.48 -7.40
C ALA A 224 2.63 3.74 -6.61
N THR A 225 2.93 4.89 -7.19
CA THR A 225 2.54 6.23 -6.73
C THR A 225 1.94 7.01 -7.89
N ALA A 226 1.21 8.08 -7.60
CA ALA A 226 0.80 9.02 -8.65
C ALA A 226 2.03 9.72 -9.24
N PRO A 227 1.96 10.16 -10.53
CA PRO A 227 3.10 10.74 -11.23
C PRO A 227 3.57 12.10 -10.66
N LYS A 228 2.70 12.78 -9.90
CA LYS A 228 2.99 14.10 -9.33
C LYS A 228 2.97 14.05 -7.79
N PRO A 229 4.05 13.59 -7.14
CA PRO A 229 4.18 13.71 -5.70
C PRO A 229 4.24 15.20 -5.31
N VAL A 230 3.74 15.55 -4.12
CA VAL A 230 3.65 16.93 -3.67
C VAL A 230 4.28 17.12 -2.29
N SER A 231 4.58 18.36 -1.89
CA SER A 231 4.98 18.65 -0.52
C SER A 231 3.80 18.48 0.44
N ASN A 232 4.10 18.26 1.72
CA ASN A 232 3.06 18.21 2.76
C ASN A 232 2.19 19.48 2.78
N GLU A 233 2.80 20.65 2.58
CA GLU A 233 2.07 21.93 2.54
C GLU A 233 1.05 21.96 1.39
N VAL A 234 1.46 21.54 0.18
CA VAL A 234 0.56 21.46 -0.99
C VAL A 234 -0.52 20.42 -0.77
N TYR A 235 -0.16 19.23 -0.27
CA TYR A 235 -1.12 18.18 0.04
C TYR A 235 -2.19 18.61 1.03
N MET A 236 -1.79 19.25 2.14
CA MET A 236 -2.72 19.72 3.16
C MET A 236 -3.59 20.89 2.67
N LYS A 237 -3.06 21.75 1.78
CA LYS A 237 -3.83 22.80 1.11
C LYS A 237 -4.91 22.17 0.22
N ALA A 238 -4.55 21.26 -0.67
CA ALA A 238 -5.50 20.58 -1.56
C ALA A 238 -6.59 19.82 -0.76
N LEU A 239 -6.20 19.16 0.34
CA LEU A 239 -7.15 18.47 1.22
C LEU A 239 -8.17 19.44 1.86
N ARG A 240 -7.71 20.61 2.34
CA ARG A 240 -8.62 21.64 2.88
C ARG A 240 -9.58 22.16 1.83
N GLU A 241 -9.08 22.45 0.63
CA GLU A 241 -9.90 22.94 -0.49
C GLU A 241 -11.00 21.93 -0.86
N ALA A 242 -10.65 20.66 -0.98
CA ALA A 242 -11.61 19.59 -1.26
C ALA A 242 -12.66 19.41 -0.15
N LEU A 243 -12.30 19.68 1.11
CA LEU A 243 -13.21 19.60 2.25
C LEU A 243 -13.98 20.92 2.51
N GLY A 244 -13.71 22.01 1.78
CA GLY A 244 -14.31 23.32 2.00
C GLY A 244 -13.84 24.00 3.29
N VAL A 245 -12.68 23.62 3.82
CA VAL A 245 -12.12 24.17 5.08
C VAL A 245 -11.17 25.32 4.76
N LYS A 246 -11.56 26.54 5.16
CA LYS A 246 -10.80 27.77 4.86
C LYS A 246 -9.53 27.94 5.70
N ILE A 247 -9.55 27.47 6.95
CA ILE A 247 -8.46 27.68 7.92
C ILE A 247 -7.77 26.36 8.19
N GLY A 248 -6.42 26.36 8.17
CA GLY A 248 -5.60 25.24 8.57
C GLY A 248 -4.45 25.71 9.46
N LEU A 249 -4.59 25.48 10.76
CA LEU A 249 -3.54 25.82 11.71
C LEU A 249 -2.33 24.90 11.46
N PRO A 250 -1.11 25.47 11.28
CA PRO A 250 0.10 24.67 11.13
C PRO A 250 0.48 24.01 12.45
N ALA A 251 1.08 22.85 12.39
CA ALA A 251 1.61 22.14 13.55
C ALA A 251 3.14 22.12 13.47
N SER A 252 3.82 22.70 14.46
CA SER A 252 5.28 22.61 14.55
C SER A 252 5.74 21.19 14.87
N ALA A 253 6.99 20.85 14.52
CA ALA A 253 7.51 19.49 14.73
C ALA A 253 7.42 19.05 16.21
N TRP A 254 7.65 19.94 17.18
CA TRP A 254 7.52 19.60 18.60
C TRP A 254 6.09 19.27 19.01
N MET A 255 5.10 20.02 18.48
CA MET A 255 3.66 19.75 18.72
C MET A 255 3.25 18.39 18.16
N ILE A 256 3.73 18.06 16.95
CA ILE A 256 3.46 16.76 16.32
C ILE A 256 4.09 15.64 17.14
N LYS A 257 5.34 15.78 17.56
CA LYS A 257 6.02 14.77 18.42
C LYS A 257 5.26 14.54 19.72
N LEU A 258 4.80 15.58 20.36
CA LEU A 258 4.03 15.49 21.61
C LEU A 258 2.65 14.85 21.37
N GLY A 259 1.91 15.33 20.36
CA GLY A 259 0.56 14.83 20.03
C GLY A 259 0.57 13.40 19.50
N ALA A 260 1.53 13.05 18.66
CA ALA A 260 1.68 11.69 18.13
C ALA A 260 1.92 10.68 19.26
N SER A 261 2.81 11.00 20.20
CA SER A 261 3.17 10.08 21.30
C SER A 261 2.06 9.94 22.33
N LEU A 262 1.45 11.04 22.76
CA LEU A 262 0.53 11.07 23.90
C LEU A 262 -0.93 10.81 23.51
N ILE A 263 -1.38 11.34 22.35
CA ILE A 263 -2.78 11.32 21.95
C ILE A 263 -3.03 10.26 20.87
N MET A 264 -2.26 10.30 19.80
CA MET A 264 -2.50 9.43 18.64
C MET A 264 -1.84 8.05 18.77
N ARG A 265 -0.90 7.87 19.67
CA ARG A 265 -0.10 6.63 19.87
C ARG A 265 0.52 6.11 18.57
N THR A 266 1.03 7.03 17.77
CA THR A 266 1.65 6.79 16.47
C THR A 266 3.07 7.36 16.43
N ASP A 267 3.78 7.04 15.34
CA ASP A 267 5.13 7.55 15.11
C ASP A 267 5.04 8.94 14.43
N PRO A 268 5.64 9.98 15.03
CA PRO A 268 5.67 11.32 14.43
C PRO A 268 6.37 11.37 13.07
N ASP A 269 7.31 10.47 12.78
CA ASP A 269 8.02 10.41 11.52
C ASP A 269 7.13 10.02 10.33
N LEU A 270 5.96 9.41 10.59
CA LEU A 270 4.95 9.19 9.54
C LEU A 270 4.42 10.49 8.93
N VAL A 271 4.55 11.61 9.65
CA VAL A 271 4.07 12.94 9.24
C VAL A 271 5.23 13.89 8.93
N LEU A 272 6.33 13.78 9.69
CA LEU A 272 7.47 14.70 9.60
C LEU A 272 8.52 14.28 8.58
N ALA A 273 8.62 12.98 8.25
CA ALA A 273 9.49 12.46 7.22
C ALA A 273 8.72 12.27 5.91
N GLY A 274 9.42 12.30 4.78
CA GLY A 274 8.76 12.12 3.49
C GLY A 274 9.73 12.00 2.32
N ARG A 275 9.20 11.72 1.16
CA ARG A 275 9.94 11.55 -0.08
C ARG A 275 9.08 11.84 -1.29
N TYR A 276 9.74 12.21 -2.36
CA TYR A 276 9.13 12.36 -3.68
C TYR A 276 9.48 11.14 -4.52
N CYS A 277 8.54 10.20 -4.68
CA CYS A 277 8.71 9.04 -5.56
C CYS A 277 7.81 9.19 -6.78
N VAL A 278 8.36 8.88 -7.95
CA VAL A 278 7.65 8.90 -9.23
C VAL A 278 7.64 7.49 -9.86
N PRO A 279 6.54 7.09 -10.50
CA PRO A 279 6.37 5.77 -11.10
C PRO A 279 6.97 5.74 -12.51
N LYS A 280 8.30 5.97 -12.61
CA LYS A 280 8.95 6.18 -13.90
C LYS A 280 8.76 5.01 -14.84
N ARG A 281 8.95 3.77 -14.38
CA ARG A 281 8.77 2.59 -15.22
C ARG A 281 7.32 2.41 -15.69
N LEU A 282 6.33 2.64 -14.83
CA LEU A 282 4.92 2.59 -15.25
C LEU A 282 4.63 3.60 -16.35
N GLN A 283 5.15 4.84 -16.23
CA GLN A 283 4.98 5.88 -17.24
C GLN A 283 5.71 5.53 -18.54
N ASP A 284 6.96 5.12 -18.49
CA ASP A 284 7.77 4.74 -19.65
C ASP A 284 7.16 3.55 -20.41
N GLU A 285 6.48 2.65 -19.69
CA GLU A 285 5.79 1.47 -20.23
C GLU A 285 4.30 1.74 -20.55
N GLY A 286 3.87 3.01 -20.59
CA GLY A 286 2.57 3.45 -21.11
C GLY A 286 1.38 3.26 -20.14
N PHE A 287 1.60 3.13 -18.84
CA PHE A 287 0.49 3.09 -17.88
C PHE A 287 -0.14 4.48 -17.73
N GLU A 288 -1.44 4.58 -17.95
CA GLU A 288 -2.23 5.82 -17.85
C GLU A 288 -2.90 5.91 -16.47
N PHE A 289 -2.58 6.98 -15.73
CA PHE A 289 -3.18 7.27 -14.43
C PHE A 289 -4.50 8.01 -14.61
N LEU A 290 -5.54 7.58 -13.88
CA LEU A 290 -6.84 8.28 -13.85
C LEU A 290 -6.77 9.56 -13.00
N PHE A 291 -5.95 9.55 -11.97
CA PHE A 291 -5.81 10.66 -11.01
C PHE A 291 -4.33 11.08 -10.93
N PRO A 292 -3.81 11.82 -11.93
CA PRO A 292 -2.40 12.22 -11.94
C PRO A 292 -2.06 13.35 -10.95
N THR A 293 -3.06 14.11 -10.44
CA THR A 293 -2.88 15.18 -9.47
C THR A 293 -3.65 14.94 -8.18
N VAL A 294 -3.14 15.45 -7.07
CA VAL A 294 -3.78 15.26 -5.75
C VAL A 294 -5.13 15.97 -5.65
N GLU A 295 -5.30 17.06 -6.38
CA GLU A 295 -6.54 17.81 -6.49
C GLU A 295 -7.64 16.96 -7.15
N GLU A 296 -7.32 16.30 -8.27
CA GLU A 296 -8.24 15.38 -8.98
C GLU A 296 -8.62 14.19 -8.07
N ALA A 297 -7.64 13.61 -7.38
CA ALA A 297 -7.87 12.51 -6.45
C ALA A 297 -8.80 12.92 -5.31
N PHE A 298 -8.58 14.08 -4.68
CA PHE A 298 -9.45 14.56 -3.63
C PHE A 298 -10.83 14.99 -4.14
N ALA A 299 -10.91 15.56 -5.33
CA ALA A 299 -12.21 15.90 -5.93
C ALA A 299 -13.09 14.66 -6.11
N ASP A 300 -12.54 13.53 -6.53
CA ASP A 300 -13.28 12.25 -6.61
C ASP A 300 -13.62 11.70 -5.23
N LEU A 301 -12.63 11.62 -4.33
CA LEU A 301 -12.80 10.98 -3.03
C LEU A 301 -13.78 11.71 -2.11
N PHE A 302 -13.89 13.04 -2.25
CA PHE A 302 -14.79 13.88 -1.45
C PHE A 302 -16.00 14.39 -2.23
N LYS A 303 -16.18 13.93 -3.47
CA LYS A 303 -17.39 14.22 -4.25
C LYS A 303 -18.62 13.81 -3.44
N LYS A 304 -19.51 14.77 -3.17
CA LYS A 304 -20.78 14.46 -2.54
C LYS A 304 -21.56 13.57 -3.51
N GLU A 305 -21.88 12.35 -3.11
CA GLU A 305 -22.89 11.57 -3.82
C GLU A 305 -24.19 12.41 -3.76
N ASN A 306 -24.62 12.86 -4.94
CA ASN A 306 -25.95 13.44 -5.07
C ASN A 306 -26.95 12.35 -4.72
N ARG A 307 -27.48 12.41 -3.50
CA ARG A 307 -28.58 11.58 -3.04
C ARG A 307 -29.88 11.98 -3.73
#